data_cd95935f7b94c969a5656c16183d21b0
#
_entry.id   cd95935f7b94c969a5656c16183d21b0
#
_cell.length_a   1.000
_cell.length_b   1.000
_cell.length_c   1.000
_cell.angle_alpha   90.00
_cell.angle_beta   90.00
_cell.angle_gamma   90.00
#
_symmetry.space_group_name_H-M   'P 1'
#
loop_
_entity.id
_entity.type
_entity.pdbx_description
1 polymer ?
#
loop_
_entity_poly.entity_id
_entity_poly.type
_entity_poly.pdbx_seq_one_letter_code
_entity_poly.pdbx_strand_id
1 'polypeptide(L)'
;DTFLEGTFWQDSLHRYHRFLRRWIMDQSDKKVLLLELGVGEMTPSIIKLPFWELTAKNENVFYACLNREASHRPEHLRGRSLYLQGDLAETLAALRQIHRSKHKIERGERI
;
A
#
# COMPACT_ATOMS: atom_id res chain seq x y z
N ASP A 1 -17.59 -6.18 -23.58
CA ASP A 1 -17.16 -5.08 -22.73
C ASP A 1 -16.34 -5.58 -21.56
N THR A 2 -15.29 -4.90 -21.25
CA THR A 2 -14.55 -5.20 -20.06
C THR A 2 -15.22 -4.57 -18.84
N PHE A 3 -14.96 -5.14 -17.71
CA PHE A 3 -15.45 -4.67 -16.42
C PHE A 3 -15.17 -3.17 -16.17
N LEU A 4 -14.08 -2.64 -16.73
CA LEU A 4 -13.65 -1.26 -16.51
C LEU A 4 -14.11 -0.26 -17.55
N GLU A 5 -14.82 -0.69 -18.58
CA GLU A 5 -15.24 0.18 -19.68
C GLU A 5 -16.56 0.88 -19.45
N GLY A 6 -17.35 0.46 -18.49
CA GLY A 6 -18.65 1.07 -18.20
C GLY A 6 -18.51 2.42 -17.50
N THR A 7 -19.37 3.37 -17.85
CA THR A 7 -19.43 4.69 -17.23
C THR A 7 -19.59 4.61 -15.72
N PHE A 8 -20.41 3.68 -15.25
CA PHE A 8 -20.62 3.45 -13.82
C PHE A 8 -19.31 3.20 -13.09
N TRP A 9 -18.44 2.35 -13.65
CA TRP A 9 -17.18 2.01 -13.02
C TRP A 9 -16.22 3.18 -13.04
N GLN A 10 -16.21 3.97 -14.13
CA GLN A 10 -15.36 5.16 -14.21
C GLN A 10 -15.76 6.18 -13.17
N ASP A 11 -17.05 6.42 -12.99
CA ASP A 11 -17.56 7.36 -11.99
C ASP A 11 -17.23 6.89 -10.57
N SER A 12 -17.40 5.60 -10.28
CA SER A 12 -17.07 5.03 -8.98
C SER A 12 -15.58 5.14 -8.68
N LEU A 13 -14.74 4.89 -9.68
CA LEU A 13 -13.30 4.97 -9.56
C LEU A 13 -12.86 6.42 -9.31
N HIS A 14 -13.43 7.38 -10.03
CA HIS A 14 -13.14 8.80 -9.82
C HIS A 14 -13.53 9.26 -8.42
N ARG A 15 -14.69 8.82 -7.92
CA ARG A 15 -15.11 9.15 -6.55
C ARG A 15 -14.18 8.56 -5.52
N TYR A 16 -13.73 7.33 -5.72
CA TYR A 16 -12.76 6.67 -4.85
C TYR A 16 -11.44 7.43 -4.82
N HIS A 17 -10.92 7.81 -5.99
CA HIS A 17 -9.66 8.55 -6.08
C HIS A 17 -9.76 9.92 -5.41
N ARG A 18 -10.87 10.62 -5.59
CA ARG A 18 -11.09 11.91 -4.93
C ARG A 18 -11.19 11.76 -3.42
N PHE A 19 -11.89 10.74 -2.94
CA PHE A 19 -11.98 10.44 -1.52
C PHE A 19 -10.59 10.16 -0.94
N LEU A 20 -9.82 9.33 -1.60
CA LEU A 20 -8.49 8.96 -1.14
C LEU A 20 -7.54 10.17 -1.06
N ARG A 21 -7.54 11.01 -2.09
CA ARG A 21 -6.73 12.23 -2.09
C ARG A 21 -7.12 13.17 -0.95
N ARG A 22 -8.41 13.38 -0.75
CA ARG A 22 -8.89 14.23 0.33
C ARG A 22 -8.53 13.66 1.70
N TRP A 23 -8.71 12.37 1.86
CA TRP A 23 -8.38 11.70 3.11
C TRP A 23 -6.90 11.86 3.45
N ILE A 24 -6.03 11.69 2.47
CA ILE A 24 -4.59 11.85 2.67
C ILE A 24 -4.24 13.29 3.01
N MET A 25 -4.86 14.27 2.38
CA MET A 25 -4.66 15.69 2.72
C MET A 25 -5.06 15.97 4.17
N ASP A 26 -6.16 15.38 4.63
CA ASP A 26 -6.62 15.52 6.01
C ASP A 26 -5.68 14.86 7.02
N GLN A 27 -4.83 13.93 6.57
CA GLN A 27 -3.86 13.22 7.42
C GLN A 27 -2.44 13.77 7.28
N SER A 28 -2.28 15.01 6.81
CA SER A 28 -0.96 15.59 6.51
C SER A 28 -0.02 15.65 7.72
N ASP A 29 -0.55 15.67 8.92
CA ASP A 29 0.20 15.68 10.18
C ASP A 29 0.49 14.27 10.73
N LYS A 30 0.08 13.23 10.03
CA LYS A 30 0.20 11.85 10.47
C LYS A 30 0.97 11.02 9.45
N LYS A 31 1.58 9.93 9.92
CA LYS A 31 2.20 8.95 9.04
C LYS A 31 1.12 8.05 8.47
N VAL A 32 1.12 7.90 7.16
CA VAL A 32 0.12 7.10 6.42
C VAL A 32 0.81 5.96 5.71
N LEU A 33 0.26 4.76 5.84
CA LEU A 33 0.72 3.59 5.09
C LEU A 33 -0.33 3.21 4.05
N LEU A 34 0.07 3.20 2.78
CA LEU A 34 -0.74 2.65 1.69
C LEU A 34 -0.27 1.22 1.43
N LEU A 35 -1.12 0.27 1.76
CA LEU A 35 -0.77 -1.15 1.73
C LEU A 35 -1.53 -1.89 0.63
N GLU A 36 -0.79 -2.53 -0.27
CA GLU A 36 -1.35 -3.44 -1.27
C GLU A 36 -1.10 -4.89 -0.87
N LEU A 37 -2.15 -5.68 -0.90
CA LEU A 37 -2.08 -7.12 -0.62
C LEU A 37 -2.55 -7.91 -1.83
N GLY A 38 -1.64 -8.58 -2.50
CA GLY A 38 -1.98 -9.46 -3.62
C GLY A 38 -2.46 -8.76 -4.88
N VAL A 39 -2.10 -7.49 -5.06
CA VAL A 39 -2.48 -6.75 -6.28
C VAL A 39 -1.48 -7.05 -7.38
N GLY A 40 -1.93 -7.74 -8.43
CA GLY A 40 -1.07 -8.12 -9.56
C GLY A 40 -0.77 -6.96 -10.49
N GLU A 41 0.17 -7.20 -11.41
CA GLU A 41 0.56 -6.21 -12.42
C GLU A 41 -0.54 -5.96 -13.44
N MET A 42 -1.56 -6.81 -13.51
CA MET A 42 -2.64 -6.71 -14.49
C MET A 42 -3.60 -5.54 -14.23
N THR A 43 -3.57 -4.95 -13.04
CA THR A 43 -4.48 -3.84 -12.71
C THR A 43 -3.73 -2.63 -12.13
N PRO A 44 -2.60 -2.21 -12.71
CA PRO A 44 -1.78 -1.16 -12.11
C PRO A 44 -2.45 0.21 -12.09
N SER A 45 -3.27 0.53 -13.10
CA SER A 45 -3.89 1.85 -13.22
C SER A 45 -4.99 2.09 -12.18
N ILE A 46 -5.51 1.05 -11.57
CA ILE A 46 -6.63 1.17 -10.62
C ILE A 46 -6.11 1.46 -9.20
N ILE A 47 -5.06 0.77 -8.79
CA ILE A 47 -4.56 0.84 -7.41
C ILE A 47 -3.12 1.34 -7.36
N LYS A 48 -2.22 0.72 -8.12
CA LYS A 48 -0.79 1.02 -8.04
C LYS A 48 -0.45 2.46 -8.42
N LEU A 49 -0.94 2.94 -9.55
CA LEU A 49 -0.59 4.28 -10.01
C LEU A 49 -1.09 5.37 -9.07
N PRO A 50 -2.34 5.34 -8.58
CA PRO A 50 -2.78 6.30 -7.57
C PRO A 50 -1.97 6.23 -6.28
N PHE A 51 -1.61 5.04 -5.80
CA PHE A 51 -0.81 4.89 -4.59
C PHE A 51 0.59 5.46 -4.78
N TRP A 52 1.22 5.20 -5.93
CA TRP A 52 2.53 5.75 -6.24
C TRP A 52 2.49 7.28 -6.31
N GLU A 53 1.47 7.84 -6.97
CA GLU A 53 1.31 9.29 -7.07
C GLU A 53 1.15 9.93 -5.69
N LEU A 54 0.29 9.38 -4.86
CA LEU A 54 0.05 9.92 -3.52
C LEU A 54 1.29 9.82 -2.64
N THR A 55 2.03 8.73 -2.76
CA THR A 55 3.29 8.57 -2.02
C THR A 55 4.34 9.58 -2.47
N ALA A 56 4.44 9.82 -3.77
CA ALA A 56 5.39 10.78 -4.32
C ALA A 56 5.08 12.22 -3.89
N LYS A 57 3.79 12.56 -3.81
CA LYS A 57 3.34 13.93 -3.50
C LYS A 57 3.30 14.25 -2.02
N ASN A 58 3.25 13.26 -1.15
CA ASN A 58 3.03 13.46 0.28
C ASN A 58 4.14 12.79 1.08
N GLU A 59 4.97 13.58 1.73
CA GLU A 59 6.14 13.08 2.49
C GLU A 59 5.75 12.17 3.65
N ASN A 60 4.54 12.33 4.17
CA ASN A 60 4.04 11.53 5.29
C ASN A 60 3.49 10.17 4.87
N VAL A 61 3.51 9.85 3.58
CA VAL A 61 2.95 8.61 3.05
C VAL A 61 4.06 7.62 2.74
N PHE A 62 3.89 6.39 3.19
CA PHE A 62 4.75 5.25 2.88
C PHE A 62 3.93 4.21 2.13
N TYR A 63 4.52 3.58 1.12
CA TYR A 63 3.85 2.57 0.31
C TYR A 63 4.46 1.20 0.54
N ALA A 64 3.61 0.20 0.76
CA ALA A 64 4.06 -1.17 0.88
C ALA A 64 3.26 -2.09 -0.02
N CYS A 65 3.95 -3.00 -0.71
CA CYS A 65 3.34 -3.96 -1.60
C CYS A 65 3.77 -5.37 -1.19
N LEU A 66 2.78 -6.21 -0.88
CA LEU A 66 2.99 -7.61 -0.57
C LEU A 66 2.34 -8.44 -1.68
N ASN A 67 3.14 -9.16 -2.43
CA ASN A 67 2.63 -9.94 -3.56
C ASN A 67 3.42 -11.24 -3.71
N ARG A 68 2.74 -12.26 -4.20
CA ARG A 68 3.35 -13.55 -4.51
C ARG A 68 4.37 -13.42 -5.63
N GLU A 69 4.09 -12.57 -6.61
CA GLU A 69 4.95 -12.33 -7.75
C GLU A 69 5.75 -11.06 -7.56
N ALA A 70 6.90 -10.97 -8.23
CA ALA A 70 7.69 -9.75 -8.22
C ALA A 70 6.90 -8.61 -8.85
N SER A 71 6.93 -7.46 -8.21
CA SER A 71 6.22 -6.27 -8.67
C SER A 71 7.20 -5.18 -9.08
N HIS A 72 6.83 -4.41 -10.10
CA HIS A 72 7.61 -3.26 -10.51
C HIS A 72 7.64 -2.19 -9.42
N ARG A 73 8.82 -1.63 -9.17
CA ARG A 73 9.02 -0.60 -8.16
C ARG A 73 9.54 0.67 -8.81
N PRO A 74 8.80 1.78 -8.75
CA PRO A 74 9.30 3.06 -9.24
C PRO A 74 10.54 3.51 -8.45
N GLU A 75 11.57 3.92 -9.17
CA GLU A 75 12.84 4.32 -8.56
C GLU A 75 12.69 5.50 -7.61
N HIS A 76 11.82 6.45 -7.96
CA HIS A 76 11.63 7.65 -7.14
C HIS A 76 10.92 7.38 -5.80
N LEU A 77 10.35 6.18 -5.61
CA LEU A 77 9.72 5.78 -4.35
C LEU A 77 10.61 4.91 -3.47
N ARG A 78 11.85 4.67 -3.88
CA ARG A 78 12.74 3.70 -3.21
C ARG A 78 12.92 3.95 -1.72
N GLY A 79 13.04 5.19 -1.32
CA GLY A 79 13.22 5.55 0.09
C GLY A 79 11.96 5.51 0.93
N ARG A 80 10.78 5.42 0.31
CA ARG A 80 9.49 5.44 0.99
C ARG A 80 8.57 4.33 0.52
N SER A 81 9.13 3.21 0.14
CA SER A 81 8.36 2.05 -0.28
C SER A 81 9.04 0.75 0.13
N LEU A 82 8.23 -0.28 0.31
CA LEU A 82 8.69 -1.62 0.65
C LEU A 82 7.97 -2.61 -0.26
N TYR A 83 8.73 -3.53 -0.84
CA TYR A 83 8.19 -4.59 -1.69
C TYR A 83 8.60 -5.94 -1.10
N LEU A 84 7.61 -6.74 -0.72
CA LEU A 84 7.85 -8.09 -0.23
C LEU A 84 7.20 -9.08 -1.18
N GLN A 85 8.02 -9.97 -1.70
CA GLN A 85 7.55 -11.08 -2.56
C GLN A 85 7.41 -12.34 -1.71
N GLY A 86 6.25 -12.98 -1.82
CA GLY A 86 6.03 -14.23 -1.12
C GLY A 86 4.57 -14.52 -0.93
N ASP A 87 4.28 -15.63 -0.28
CA ASP A 87 2.93 -15.99 0.11
C ASP A 87 2.39 -15.00 1.14
N LEU A 88 1.18 -14.49 0.92
CA LEU A 88 0.62 -13.45 1.80
C LEU A 88 0.44 -13.95 3.23
N ALA A 89 -0.06 -15.15 3.40
CA ALA A 89 -0.31 -15.69 4.74
C ALA A 89 1.01 -15.86 5.52
N GLU A 90 2.03 -16.39 4.86
CA GLU A 90 3.35 -16.55 5.47
C GLU A 90 4.00 -15.20 5.77
N THR A 91 3.91 -14.27 4.83
CA THR A 91 4.49 -12.92 5.00
C THR A 91 3.82 -12.19 6.16
N LEU A 92 2.49 -12.22 6.22
CA LEU A 92 1.75 -11.56 7.31
C LEU A 92 2.02 -12.22 8.65
N ALA A 93 2.14 -13.55 8.69
CA ALA A 93 2.49 -14.28 9.91
C ALA A 93 3.89 -13.88 10.40
N ALA A 94 4.86 -13.77 9.48
CA ALA A 94 6.22 -13.34 9.83
C ALA A 94 6.24 -11.91 10.37
N LEU A 95 5.51 -10.99 9.75
CA LEU A 95 5.40 -9.61 10.21
C LEU A 95 4.75 -9.52 11.59
N ARG A 96 3.72 -10.33 11.83
CA ARG A 96 3.05 -10.39 13.11
C ARG A 96 4.00 -10.89 14.22
N GLN A 97 4.83 -11.87 13.91
CA GLN A 97 5.82 -12.39 14.84
C GLN A 97 6.86 -11.33 15.19
N ILE A 98 7.35 -10.60 14.20
CA ILE A 98 8.29 -9.49 14.43
C ILE A 98 7.66 -8.42 15.31
N HIS A 99 6.43 -8.06 15.04
CA HIS A 99 5.70 -7.06 15.83
C HIS A 99 5.55 -7.50 17.29
N ARG A 100 5.20 -8.75 17.52
CA ARG A 100 5.07 -9.30 18.88
C ARG A 100 6.39 -9.28 19.63
N SER A 101 7.48 -9.67 18.99
CA SER A 101 8.81 -9.65 19.60
C SER A 101 9.22 -8.23 19.96
N LYS A 102 9.03 -7.27 19.05
CA LYS A 102 9.31 -5.86 19.31
C LYS A 102 8.49 -5.31 20.47
N HIS A 103 7.22 -5.66 20.52
CA HIS A 103 6.33 -5.21 21.60
C HIS A 103 6.75 -5.75 22.97
N LYS A 104 7.21 -7.01 23.04
CA LYS A 104 7.76 -7.58 24.25
C LYS A 104 9.01 -6.85 24.74
N ILE A 105 9.90 -6.52 23.81
CA ILE A 105 11.10 -5.74 24.13
C ILE A 105 10.73 -4.39 24.71
N GLU A 106 9.78 -3.68 24.10
CA GLU A 106 9.32 -2.38 24.57
C GLU A 106 8.72 -2.45 25.97
N ARG A 107 8.11 -3.58 26.34
CA ARG A 107 7.55 -3.80 27.67
C ARG A 107 8.56 -4.34 28.68
N GLY A 108 9.80 -4.58 28.27
CA GLY A 108 10.84 -5.15 29.12
C GLY A 108 10.69 -6.65 29.37
N GLU A 109 9.92 -7.35 28.54
CA GLU A 109 9.72 -8.80 28.65
C GLU A 109 10.85 -9.55 27.93
N ARG A 110 11.15 -10.76 28.42
CA ARG A 110 12.09 -11.64 27.71
C ARG A 110 11.43 -12.21 26.47
N ILE A 111 12.19 -12.28 25.41
CA ILE A 111 11.76 -12.87 24.15
C ILE A 111 11.95 -14.39 24.20
#